data_d3bfee265060c662fca912b40a052b24
#
_entry.id   d3bfee265060c662fca912b40a052b24
#
_cell.length_a   1.000
_cell.length_b   1.000
_cell.length_c   1.000
_cell.angle_alpha   90.00
_cell.angle_beta   90.00
_cell.angle_gamma   90.00
#
_symmetry.space_group_name_H-M   'P 1'
#
loop_
_entity.id
_entity.type
_entity.pdbx_description
1 polymer ?
#
loop_
_entity_poly.entity_id
_entity_poly.type
_entity_poly.pdbx_seq_one_letter_code
_entity_poly.pdbx_strand_id
1 'polypeptide(L)'
;NNQTGEIVAVSGGRGDVESKTYLNRYTEPKSVGSTIKPLLDYAPTFDKLGWATSRVMEDKPLNITGWSVQNSDGNFYGKVSLERAVSKSLNTIAVQSLQALLESEGQDAMIQYLKNLGFSDSVADAFSLQYSIGGAEMKGSTTQMAAAYAALANGGYYIEPHMVTKVEYKDESRTFDNKPKKTRVMSEQAAYMMSDLLYKAVNGKTKGENLMGSLGFGAYPVYGKTGTSDWADLGVAYGIPVLAMKDEWMINYTSEYTIATWSGFDAAKEGAYFTMDMINANIPGWINKSMLDTISSNAVRIQQPDGISSYGGGLIKTEWLSSAAKNNPMTEQNANVTNSKLEAAISSAAGMNADDYTAESYAKLKEALDAARKVMANSAATQEEIDAARSALEAAMQGLVKKEETPKTDTSALSSALNSAQGYVD
;
A
#
# COMPACT_ATOMS: atom_id res chain seq x y z
N ASN A 1 -16.61 0.59 6.65
CA ASN A 1 -16.60 -0.78 6.13
C ASN A 1 -16.35 -0.78 4.63
N ASN A 2 -15.34 -1.52 4.18
CA ASN A 2 -14.89 -1.51 2.77
C ASN A 2 -15.91 -2.14 1.80
N GLN A 3 -16.73 -3.07 2.25
CA GLN A 3 -17.63 -3.82 1.40
C GLN A 3 -19.01 -3.16 1.26
N THR A 4 -19.42 -2.42 2.27
CA THR A 4 -20.76 -1.82 2.31
C THR A 4 -20.76 -0.31 2.13
N GLY A 5 -19.66 0.39 2.39
CA GLY A 5 -19.58 1.85 2.44
C GLY A 5 -20.14 2.46 3.73
N GLU A 6 -20.53 1.62 4.69
CA GLU A 6 -21.05 2.09 5.99
C GLU A 6 -19.98 2.81 6.81
N ILE A 7 -20.31 3.98 7.30
CA ILE A 7 -19.52 4.71 8.29
C ILE A 7 -19.83 4.11 9.65
N VAL A 8 -18.93 3.30 10.18
CA VAL A 8 -19.13 2.56 11.42
C VAL A 8 -18.72 3.37 12.67
N ALA A 9 -17.84 4.35 12.50
CA ALA A 9 -17.44 5.27 13.55
C ALA A 9 -16.93 6.58 12.93
N VAL A 10 -17.12 7.68 13.63
CA VAL A 10 -16.67 9.01 13.23
C VAL A 10 -16.42 9.88 14.46
N SER A 11 -15.39 10.74 14.37
CA SER A 11 -15.11 11.78 15.35
C SER A 11 -15.00 13.13 14.66
N GLY A 12 -15.76 14.11 15.11
CA GLY A 12 -15.76 15.48 14.57
C GLY A 12 -14.61 16.36 15.08
N GLY A 13 -13.77 15.83 15.97
CA GLY A 13 -12.62 16.54 16.53
C GLY A 13 -12.46 16.33 18.02
N ARG A 14 -11.40 16.93 18.57
CA ARG A 14 -11.07 16.96 19.99
C ARG A 14 -11.37 18.36 20.55
N GLY A 15 -11.99 18.47 21.68
CA GLY A 15 -12.18 19.73 22.41
C GLY A 15 -13.49 19.77 23.21
N ASP A 16 -13.57 20.70 24.13
CA ASP A 16 -14.76 20.96 24.94
C ASP A 16 -15.88 21.52 24.06
N VAL A 17 -17.09 21.06 24.32
CA VAL A 17 -18.31 21.39 23.57
C VAL A 17 -18.80 22.83 23.82
N GLU A 18 -18.02 23.64 24.53
CA GLU A 18 -18.35 25.05 24.79
C GLU A 18 -18.23 25.98 23.57
N SER A 19 -17.62 25.52 22.49
CA SER A 19 -17.59 26.25 21.22
C SER A 19 -18.97 26.17 20.57
N LYS A 20 -19.63 27.31 20.41
CA LYS A 20 -20.89 27.47 19.68
C LYS A 20 -20.80 27.18 18.18
N THR A 21 -19.66 26.76 17.67
CA THR A 21 -19.42 26.36 16.29
C THR A 21 -19.37 24.84 16.19
N TYR A 22 -20.49 24.25 15.77
CA TYR A 22 -20.62 22.82 15.51
C TYR A 22 -19.93 22.43 14.20
N LEU A 23 -18.60 22.61 14.10
CA LEU A 23 -17.84 22.22 12.92
C LEU A 23 -17.61 20.70 12.93
N ASN A 24 -18.28 20.02 12.01
CA ASN A 24 -18.09 18.59 11.80
C ASN A 24 -16.88 18.33 10.91
N ARG A 25 -15.68 18.26 11.47
CA ARG A 25 -14.44 18.12 10.72
C ARG A 25 -14.35 16.85 9.87
N TYR A 26 -15.14 15.82 10.16
CA TYR A 26 -15.18 14.61 9.35
C TYR A 26 -15.86 14.80 7.98
N THR A 27 -16.65 15.86 7.80
CA THR A 27 -17.25 16.25 6.52
C THR A 27 -16.58 17.46 5.88
N GLU A 28 -15.76 18.20 6.63
CA GLU A 28 -15.07 19.39 6.14
C GLU A 28 -13.92 19.02 5.22
N PRO A 29 -13.90 19.50 3.95
CA PRO A 29 -12.80 19.26 3.03
C PRO A 29 -11.51 19.96 3.50
N LYS A 30 -10.43 19.20 3.58
CA LYS A 30 -9.07 19.65 3.89
C LYS A 30 -8.15 19.31 2.73
N SER A 31 -7.02 20.00 2.59
CA SER A 31 -6.00 19.63 1.64
C SER A 31 -5.53 18.20 1.96
N VAL A 32 -5.62 17.31 0.98
CA VAL A 32 -5.35 15.88 1.18
C VAL A 32 -3.85 15.54 1.12
N GLY A 33 -3.03 16.47 0.64
CA GLY A 33 -1.61 16.25 0.47
C GLY A 33 -1.31 14.98 -0.30
N SER A 34 -0.22 14.34 0.03
CA SER A 34 0.25 13.13 -0.65
C SER A 34 -0.66 11.90 -0.52
N THR A 35 -1.77 11.97 0.24
CA THR A 35 -2.72 10.85 0.29
C THR A 35 -3.48 10.68 -1.03
N ILE A 36 -3.47 11.65 -1.92
CA ILE A 36 -4.10 11.52 -3.24
C ILE A 36 -3.31 10.63 -4.21
N LYS A 37 -1.99 10.54 -4.06
CA LYS A 37 -1.08 9.89 -5.01
C LYS A 37 -1.45 8.46 -5.38
N PRO A 38 -1.77 7.56 -4.44
CA PRO A 38 -2.20 6.21 -4.78
C PRO A 38 -3.44 6.17 -5.66
N LEU A 39 -4.38 7.08 -5.43
CA LEU A 39 -5.66 7.12 -6.14
C LEU A 39 -5.54 7.79 -7.51
N LEU A 40 -4.89 8.96 -7.59
CA LEU A 40 -4.89 9.80 -8.79
C LEU A 40 -3.71 9.49 -9.72
N ASP A 41 -2.51 9.28 -9.13
CA ASP A 41 -1.29 9.22 -9.94
C ASP A 41 -0.90 7.78 -10.30
N TYR A 42 -1.07 6.81 -9.37
CA TYR A 42 -0.49 5.48 -9.56
C TYR A 42 -1.50 4.41 -9.99
N ALA A 43 -2.63 4.25 -9.28
CA ALA A 43 -3.60 3.21 -9.63
C ALA A 43 -4.08 3.30 -11.08
N PRO A 44 -4.41 4.49 -11.63
CA PRO A 44 -4.83 4.59 -13.03
C PRO A 44 -3.74 4.21 -14.03
N THR A 45 -2.43 4.36 -13.71
CA THR A 45 -1.37 3.97 -14.64
C THR A 45 -1.32 2.47 -14.90
N PHE A 46 -1.73 1.65 -13.92
CA PHE A 46 -1.80 0.20 -14.08
C PHE A 46 -2.91 -0.20 -15.05
N ASP A 47 -4.02 0.54 -15.04
CA ASP A 47 -5.14 0.28 -15.95
C ASP A 47 -4.94 0.87 -17.34
N LYS A 48 -4.39 2.06 -17.44
CA LYS A 48 -4.40 2.86 -18.66
C LYS A 48 -3.10 2.80 -19.44
N LEU A 49 -1.98 2.68 -18.72
CA LEU A 49 -0.65 2.77 -19.35
C LEU A 49 0.09 1.41 -19.35
N GLY A 50 -0.49 0.37 -18.76
CA GLY A 50 0.18 -0.93 -18.63
C GLY A 50 1.48 -0.85 -17.84
N TRP A 51 1.54 0.04 -16.83
CA TRP A 51 2.71 0.12 -15.97
C TRP A 51 2.77 -1.07 -15.01
N ALA A 52 4.00 -1.53 -14.77
CA ALA A 52 4.28 -2.51 -13.74
C ALA A 52 4.61 -1.80 -12.41
N THR A 53 4.36 -2.46 -11.29
CA THR A 53 4.75 -1.93 -9.97
C THR A 53 6.26 -1.81 -9.78
N SER A 54 7.04 -2.54 -10.60
CA SER A 54 8.50 -2.48 -10.69
C SER A 54 9.02 -1.40 -11.64
N ARG A 55 8.14 -0.65 -12.34
CA ARG A 55 8.57 0.39 -13.27
C ARG A 55 9.58 1.32 -12.61
N VAL A 56 10.68 1.61 -13.31
CA VAL A 56 11.69 2.56 -12.88
C VAL A 56 11.49 3.90 -13.55
N MET A 57 11.55 4.96 -12.75
CA MET A 57 11.44 6.34 -13.20
C MET A 57 12.61 7.15 -12.63
N GLU A 58 12.90 8.30 -13.22
CA GLU A 58 13.98 9.17 -12.79
C GLU A 58 13.44 10.26 -11.84
N ASP A 59 13.85 10.18 -10.59
CA ASP A 59 13.59 11.20 -9.58
C ASP A 59 14.64 12.32 -9.70
N LYS A 60 14.21 13.44 -10.25
CA LYS A 60 15.02 14.64 -10.52
C LYS A 60 14.18 15.90 -10.37
N PRO A 61 14.81 17.10 -10.21
CA PRO A 61 14.09 18.36 -10.24
C PRO A 61 13.23 18.49 -11.50
N LEU A 62 11.97 18.91 -11.32
CA LEU A 62 11.08 19.22 -12.44
C LEU A 62 10.73 20.69 -12.40
N ASN A 63 10.72 21.33 -13.57
CA ASN A 63 10.21 22.65 -13.78
C ASN A 63 9.14 22.62 -14.88
N ILE A 64 7.90 22.80 -14.48
CA ILE A 64 6.74 22.67 -15.37
C ILE A 64 6.00 23.99 -15.40
N THR A 65 6.14 24.73 -16.51
CA THR A 65 5.44 26.00 -16.72
C THR A 65 5.61 26.97 -15.51
N GLY A 66 6.87 27.09 -15.00
CA GLY A 66 7.20 27.95 -13.87
C GLY A 66 6.91 27.33 -12.48
N TRP A 67 6.34 26.14 -12.40
CA TRP A 67 6.18 25.41 -11.16
C TRP A 67 7.39 24.47 -10.94
N SER A 68 8.16 24.74 -9.90
CA SER A 68 9.29 23.91 -9.47
C SER A 68 8.82 22.82 -8.52
N VAL A 69 8.99 21.55 -8.91
CA VAL A 69 8.61 20.40 -8.12
C VAL A 69 9.81 19.81 -7.41
N GLN A 70 9.72 19.68 -6.10
CA GLN A 70 10.74 19.08 -5.24
C GLN A 70 10.09 18.02 -4.34
N ASN A 71 10.87 17.04 -3.91
CA ASN A 71 10.45 16.12 -2.86
C ASN A 71 10.41 16.84 -1.51
N SER A 72 9.58 16.34 -0.59
CA SER A 72 9.37 16.96 0.73
C SER A 72 10.64 17.00 1.59
N ASP A 73 11.57 16.09 1.35
CA ASP A 73 12.89 16.05 2.03
C ASP A 73 13.99 16.84 1.31
N GLY A 74 13.64 17.50 0.19
CA GLY A 74 14.59 18.30 -0.62
C GLY A 74 15.60 17.48 -1.41
N ASN A 75 15.53 16.15 -1.37
CA ASN A 75 16.49 15.25 -2.02
C ASN A 75 15.93 14.64 -3.31
N PHE A 76 16.84 14.27 -4.21
CA PHE A 76 16.54 13.53 -5.43
C PHE A 76 17.35 12.23 -5.45
N TYR A 77 16.69 11.14 -5.86
CA TYR A 77 17.22 9.78 -5.70
C TYR A 77 17.61 9.13 -7.05
N GLY A 78 17.53 9.85 -8.15
CA GLY A 78 17.84 9.35 -9.49
C GLY A 78 16.85 8.25 -9.91
N LYS A 79 17.34 7.14 -10.40
CA LYS A 79 16.48 6.03 -10.83
C LYS A 79 15.88 5.29 -9.63
N VAL A 80 14.55 5.31 -9.52
CA VAL A 80 13.79 4.68 -8.44
C VAL A 80 12.64 3.82 -8.99
N SER A 81 12.33 2.72 -8.32
CA SER A 81 11.13 1.94 -8.62
C SER A 81 9.87 2.64 -8.11
N LEU A 82 8.70 2.33 -8.70
CA LEU A 82 7.42 2.81 -8.17
C LEU A 82 7.20 2.37 -6.72
N GLU A 83 7.65 1.17 -6.33
CA GLU A 83 7.58 0.70 -4.94
C GLU A 83 8.26 1.69 -3.98
N ARG A 84 9.49 2.12 -4.31
CA ARG A 84 10.20 3.10 -3.50
C ARG A 84 9.57 4.49 -3.58
N ALA A 85 9.11 4.90 -4.77
CA ALA A 85 8.46 6.19 -4.98
C ALA A 85 7.17 6.32 -4.13
N VAL A 86 6.35 5.27 -4.06
CA VAL A 86 5.16 5.21 -3.23
C VAL A 86 5.52 5.27 -1.75
N SER A 87 6.51 4.49 -1.32
CA SER A 87 6.93 4.40 0.08
C SER A 87 7.52 5.71 0.59
N LYS A 88 8.41 6.34 -0.18
CA LYS A 88 8.98 7.68 0.13
C LYS A 88 8.04 8.83 -0.20
N SER A 89 6.92 8.54 -0.86
CA SER A 89 5.97 9.58 -1.27
C SER A 89 6.59 10.66 -2.18
N LEU A 90 7.43 10.25 -3.15
CA LEU A 90 8.17 11.18 -4.01
C LEU A 90 7.23 12.03 -4.87
N ASN A 91 7.39 13.35 -4.82
CA ASN A 91 6.55 14.29 -5.54
C ASN A 91 6.83 14.27 -7.04
N THR A 92 8.10 14.21 -7.42
CA THR A 92 8.51 14.26 -8.84
C THR A 92 7.97 13.05 -9.62
N ILE A 93 7.95 11.87 -9.00
CA ILE A 93 7.43 10.66 -9.62
C ILE A 93 5.90 10.71 -9.73
N ALA A 94 5.21 11.22 -8.71
CA ALA A 94 3.76 11.44 -8.75
C ALA A 94 3.36 12.37 -9.90
N VAL A 95 4.03 13.53 -10.01
CA VAL A 95 3.79 14.49 -11.09
C VAL A 95 4.02 13.88 -12.47
N GLN A 96 5.14 13.17 -12.67
CA GLN A 96 5.43 12.48 -13.94
C GLN A 96 4.37 11.42 -14.27
N SER A 97 3.84 10.72 -13.25
CA SER A 97 2.80 9.71 -13.43
C SER A 97 1.48 10.34 -13.90
N LEU A 98 1.07 11.44 -13.26
CA LEU A 98 -0.14 12.17 -13.67
C LEU A 98 0.04 12.81 -15.06
N GLN A 99 1.22 13.34 -15.38
CA GLN A 99 1.51 13.84 -16.74
C GLN A 99 1.32 12.75 -17.80
N ALA A 100 1.86 11.56 -17.57
CA ALA A 100 1.70 10.45 -18.49
C ALA A 100 0.22 10.03 -18.66
N LEU A 101 -0.57 10.10 -17.60
CA LEU A 101 -2.02 9.86 -17.68
C LEU A 101 -2.74 10.96 -18.47
N LEU A 102 -2.38 12.22 -18.26
CA LEU A 102 -2.96 13.33 -19.02
C LEU A 102 -2.62 13.28 -20.51
N GLU A 103 -1.40 12.84 -20.86
CA GLU A 103 -0.97 12.63 -22.24
C GLU A 103 -1.74 11.49 -22.93
N SER A 104 -2.09 10.43 -22.17
CA SER A 104 -2.80 9.26 -22.72
C SER A 104 -4.32 9.44 -22.72
N GLU A 105 -4.90 9.85 -21.61
CA GLU A 105 -6.35 9.84 -21.40
C GLU A 105 -6.99 11.22 -21.54
N GLY A 106 -6.21 12.29 -21.40
CA GLY A 106 -6.69 13.66 -21.38
C GLY A 106 -7.23 14.11 -20.02
N GLN A 107 -7.37 15.43 -19.88
CA GLN A 107 -7.79 16.05 -18.61
C GLN A 107 -9.23 15.69 -18.23
N ASP A 108 -10.16 15.67 -19.19
CA ASP A 108 -11.58 15.40 -18.93
C ASP A 108 -11.80 13.99 -18.34
N ALA A 109 -11.02 13.02 -18.79
CA ALA A 109 -11.06 11.67 -18.23
C ALA A 109 -10.61 11.64 -16.75
N MET A 110 -9.60 12.41 -16.39
CA MET A 110 -9.11 12.51 -15.01
C MET A 110 -10.09 13.28 -14.12
N ILE A 111 -10.74 14.31 -14.63
CA ILE A 111 -11.84 15.02 -13.94
C ILE A 111 -13.00 14.05 -13.65
N GLN A 112 -13.42 13.29 -14.67
CA GLN A 112 -14.49 12.30 -14.49
C GLN A 112 -14.08 11.18 -13.52
N TYR A 113 -12.82 10.78 -13.53
CA TYR A 113 -12.29 9.80 -12.60
C TYR A 113 -12.39 10.28 -11.14
N LEU A 114 -12.03 11.55 -10.86
CA LEU A 114 -12.20 12.16 -9.54
C LEU A 114 -13.67 12.20 -9.11
N LYS A 115 -14.59 12.58 -10.01
CA LYS A 115 -16.03 12.55 -9.73
C LYS A 115 -16.52 11.15 -9.40
N ASN A 116 -16.04 10.14 -10.10
CA ASN A 116 -16.36 8.74 -9.84
C ASN A 116 -15.81 8.25 -8.48
N LEU A 117 -14.71 8.81 -7.99
CA LEU A 117 -14.16 8.62 -6.64
C LEU A 117 -14.92 9.43 -5.56
N GLY A 118 -16.00 10.12 -5.92
CA GLY A 118 -16.85 10.87 -4.99
C GLY A 118 -16.35 12.27 -4.64
N PHE A 119 -15.32 12.79 -5.31
CA PHE A 119 -14.92 14.18 -5.14
C PHE A 119 -15.99 15.11 -5.72
N SER A 120 -16.24 16.25 -5.03
CA SER A 120 -17.26 17.20 -5.45
C SER A 120 -16.92 17.80 -6.82
N ASP A 121 -17.95 18.25 -7.54
CA ASP A 121 -17.76 18.91 -8.82
C ASP A 121 -16.82 20.12 -8.71
N SER A 122 -16.93 20.91 -7.63
CA SER A 122 -16.04 22.07 -7.41
C SER A 122 -14.57 21.69 -7.28
N VAL A 123 -14.26 20.53 -6.67
CA VAL A 123 -12.88 20.02 -6.59
C VAL A 123 -12.45 19.44 -7.94
N ALA A 124 -13.30 18.63 -8.57
CA ALA A 124 -12.96 17.98 -9.82
C ALA A 124 -12.79 18.98 -10.98
N ASP A 125 -13.66 20.00 -11.07
CA ASP A 125 -13.63 21.00 -12.14
C ASP A 125 -12.47 22.00 -11.99
N ALA A 126 -11.89 22.14 -10.76
CA ALA A 126 -10.68 22.93 -10.51
C ALA A 126 -9.38 22.14 -10.78
N PHE A 127 -9.48 20.99 -11.43
CA PHE A 127 -8.36 20.08 -11.69
C PHE A 127 -7.13 20.77 -12.30
N SER A 128 -5.98 20.46 -11.74
CA SER A 128 -4.67 20.89 -12.26
C SER A 128 -3.62 19.83 -11.99
N LEU A 129 -2.46 19.94 -12.65
CA LEU A 129 -1.35 19.02 -12.42
C LEU A 129 -0.83 19.04 -10.98
N GLN A 130 -1.02 20.13 -10.23
CA GLN A 130 -0.66 20.24 -8.81
C GLN A 130 -1.46 19.28 -7.92
N TYR A 131 -2.58 18.75 -8.41
CA TYR A 131 -3.37 17.73 -7.72
C TYR A 131 -2.57 16.44 -7.45
N SER A 132 -1.57 16.13 -8.29
CA SER A 132 -0.69 14.97 -8.10
C SER A 132 0.00 14.93 -6.74
N ILE A 133 0.26 16.08 -6.12
CA ILE A 133 0.87 16.15 -4.79
C ILE A 133 -0.11 16.61 -3.70
N GLY A 134 -1.39 16.72 -4.05
CA GLY A 134 -2.44 17.21 -3.15
C GLY A 134 -2.40 18.71 -2.92
N GLY A 135 -1.80 19.45 -3.86
CA GLY A 135 -1.72 20.92 -3.83
C GLY A 135 -2.97 21.60 -4.39
N ALA A 136 -2.95 22.92 -4.36
CA ALA A 136 -4.03 23.79 -4.82
C ALA A 136 -5.38 23.44 -4.15
N GLU A 137 -6.44 23.28 -4.94
CA GLU A 137 -7.80 22.99 -4.46
C GLU A 137 -8.08 21.49 -4.30
N MET A 138 -7.05 20.62 -4.30
CA MET A 138 -7.24 19.18 -4.04
C MET A 138 -7.62 18.95 -2.58
N LYS A 139 -8.90 18.97 -2.31
CA LYS A 139 -9.48 18.87 -0.97
C LYS A 139 -10.41 17.66 -0.86
N GLY A 140 -10.41 17.01 0.30
CA GLY A 140 -11.33 15.94 0.64
C GLY A 140 -11.58 15.88 2.14
N SER A 141 -12.74 15.38 2.54
CA SER A 141 -13.03 15.09 3.95
C SER A 141 -12.48 13.73 4.37
N THR A 142 -12.39 13.46 5.68
CA THR A 142 -11.94 12.16 6.17
C THR A 142 -12.88 11.03 5.73
N THR A 143 -14.19 11.26 5.69
CA THR A 143 -15.17 10.28 5.21
C THR A 143 -15.00 9.99 3.73
N GLN A 144 -14.78 11.02 2.91
CA GLN A 144 -14.54 10.86 1.48
C GLN A 144 -13.25 10.12 1.20
N MET A 145 -12.16 10.50 1.86
CA MET A 145 -10.86 9.85 1.69
C MET A 145 -10.91 8.38 2.14
N ALA A 146 -11.61 8.08 3.25
CA ALA A 146 -11.83 6.70 3.66
C ALA A 146 -12.60 5.90 2.62
N ALA A 147 -13.66 6.45 2.04
CA ALA A 147 -14.45 5.79 0.99
C ALA A 147 -13.65 5.60 -0.31
N ALA A 148 -12.83 6.58 -0.71
CA ALA A 148 -11.98 6.48 -1.89
C ALA A 148 -10.90 5.38 -1.72
N TYR A 149 -10.28 5.29 -0.53
CA TYR A 149 -9.32 4.22 -0.23
C TYR A 149 -9.96 2.85 -0.06
N ALA A 150 -11.21 2.78 0.42
CA ALA A 150 -11.96 1.54 0.47
C ALA A 150 -12.11 0.89 -0.92
N ALA A 151 -12.09 1.69 -2.00
CA ALA A 151 -12.09 1.16 -3.36
C ALA A 151 -10.85 0.31 -3.68
N LEU A 152 -9.70 0.57 -3.07
CA LEU A 152 -8.51 -0.26 -3.20
C LEU A 152 -8.68 -1.61 -2.50
N ALA A 153 -9.42 -1.63 -1.39
CA ALA A 153 -9.62 -2.84 -0.57
C ALA A 153 -10.74 -3.75 -1.08
N ASN A 154 -11.69 -3.22 -1.86
CA ASN A 154 -12.89 -3.94 -2.29
C ASN A 154 -12.93 -4.28 -3.79
N GLY A 155 -11.77 -4.28 -4.45
CA GLY A 155 -11.67 -4.66 -5.87
C GLY A 155 -12.04 -3.55 -6.84
N GLY A 156 -11.86 -2.29 -6.48
CA GLY A 156 -11.95 -1.14 -7.39
C GLY A 156 -13.32 -0.47 -7.45
N TYR A 157 -14.15 -0.63 -6.42
CA TYR A 157 -15.45 0.04 -6.35
C TYR A 157 -15.46 1.16 -5.31
N TYR A 158 -15.78 2.37 -5.74
CA TYR A 158 -16.22 3.43 -4.84
C TYR A 158 -17.67 3.16 -4.42
N ILE A 159 -17.93 3.14 -3.12
CA ILE A 159 -19.28 3.02 -2.54
C ILE A 159 -19.54 4.29 -1.75
N GLU A 160 -20.66 4.94 -2.05
CA GLU A 160 -21.03 6.19 -1.38
C GLU A 160 -21.13 5.98 0.14
N PRO A 161 -20.37 6.76 0.94
CA PRO A 161 -20.35 6.59 2.39
C PRO A 161 -21.68 6.99 3.01
N HIS A 162 -22.19 6.18 3.93
CA HIS A 162 -23.48 6.40 4.57
C HIS A 162 -23.52 5.89 6.02
N MET A 163 -24.38 6.48 6.83
CA MET A 163 -24.61 6.09 8.24
C MET A 163 -25.97 5.43 8.44
N VAL A 164 -26.93 5.69 7.52
CA VAL A 164 -28.29 5.19 7.64
C VAL A 164 -28.51 4.15 6.55
N THR A 165 -28.85 2.93 6.96
CA THR A 165 -29.14 1.81 6.05
C THR A 165 -30.64 1.68 5.81
N LYS A 166 -31.47 1.98 6.81
CA LYS A 166 -32.92 1.86 6.74
C LYS A 166 -33.62 2.87 7.64
N VAL A 167 -34.77 3.37 7.21
CA VAL A 167 -35.69 4.17 8.03
C VAL A 167 -37.09 3.54 7.93
N GLU A 168 -37.63 3.11 9.08
CA GLU A 168 -38.99 2.62 9.21
C GLU A 168 -39.84 3.68 9.91
N TYR A 169 -40.95 4.06 9.28
CA TYR A 169 -41.88 5.02 9.86
C TYR A 169 -42.74 4.31 10.93
N LYS A 170 -43.00 4.99 12.02
CA LYS A 170 -43.72 4.43 13.17
C LYS A 170 -45.15 3.95 12.85
N ASP A 171 -45.78 4.54 11.86
CA ASP A 171 -47.10 4.19 11.37
C ASP A 171 -47.08 3.07 10.32
N GLU A 172 -45.92 2.48 10.08
CA GLU A 172 -45.68 1.43 9.08
C GLU A 172 -46.10 1.84 7.63
N SER A 173 -46.43 3.11 7.41
CA SER A 173 -46.93 3.62 6.13
C SER A 173 -45.90 3.50 5.03
N ARG A 174 -44.60 3.51 5.36
CA ARG A 174 -43.49 3.43 4.42
C ARG A 174 -42.18 3.02 5.09
N THR A 175 -41.31 2.46 4.30
CA THR A 175 -39.94 2.16 4.64
C THR A 175 -39.02 2.81 3.61
N PHE A 176 -37.95 3.39 4.03
CA PHE A 176 -36.86 3.83 3.18
C PHE A 176 -35.65 2.89 3.42
N ASP A 177 -35.24 2.19 2.35
CA ASP A 177 -34.01 1.42 2.33
C ASP A 177 -32.95 2.23 1.58
N ASN A 178 -31.85 2.56 2.24
CA ASN A 178 -30.73 3.23 1.59
C ASN A 178 -30.00 2.22 0.67
N LYS A 179 -29.87 2.60 -0.60
CA LYS A 179 -29.11 1.84 -1.60
C LYS A 179 -27.93 2.72 -2.06
N PRO A 180 -26.79 2.68 -1.40
CA PRO A 180 -25.67 3.54 -1.75
C PRO A 180 -25.21 3.28 -3.17
N LYS A 181 -24.85 4.35 -3.87
CA LYS A 181 -24.30 4.25 -5.21
C LYS A 181 -22.97 3.52 -5.17
N LYS A 182 -22.83 2.49 -6.01
CA LYS A 182 -21.59 1.74 -6.21
C LYS A 182 -21.07 1.99 -7.61
N THR A 183 -19.87 2.53 -7.73
CA THR A 183 -19.25 2.91 -9.00
C THR A 183 -17.90 2.20 -9.14
N ARG A 184 -17.67 1.46 -10.24
CA ARG A 184 -16.35 0.92 -10.53
C ARG A 184 -15.44 2.06 -10.99
N VAL A 185 -14.36 2.30 -10.26
CA VAL A 185 -13.41 3.39 -10.52
C VAL A 185 -12.10 2.89 -11.10
N MET A 186 -11.73 1.65 -10.82
CA MET A 186 -10.55 0.99 -11.39
C MET A 186 -10.79 -0.51 -11.51
N SER A 187 -9.95 -1.22 -12.23
CA SER A 187 -9.99 -2.68 -12.28
C SER A 187 -9.60 -3.27 -10.92
N GLU A 188 -10.03 -4.51 -10.68
CA GLU A 188 -9.63 -5.26 -9.49
C GLU A 188 -8.10 -5.47 -9.45
N GLN A 189 -7.50 -5.66 -10.63
CA GLN A 189 -6.06 -5.80 -10.79
C GLN A 189 -5.32 -4.54 -10.39
N ALA A 190 -5.76 -3.35 -10.85
CA ALA A 190 -5.14 -2.09 -10.48
C ALA A 190 -5.29 -1.78 -8.99
N ALA A 191 -6.46 -2.06 -8.41
CA ALA A 191 -6.71 -1.92 -6.98
C ALA A 191 -5.77 -2.82 -6.17
N TYR A 192 -5.58 -4.07 -6.59
CA TYR A 192 -4.66 -5.00 -5.94
C TYR A 192 -3.20 -4.57 -6.08
N MET A 193 -2.76 -4.21 -7.29
CA MET A 193 -1.38 -3.76 -7.55
C MET A 193 -1.03 -2.53 -6.71
N MET A 194 -1.97 -1.58 -6.57
CA MET A 194 -1.77 -0.42 -5.70
C MET A 194 -1.74 -0.82 -4.22
N SER A 195 -2.63 -1.71 -3.81
CA SER A 195 -2.66 -2.25 -2.45
C SER A 195 -1.36 -2.99 -2.12
N ASP A 196 -0.78 -3.77 -3.05
CA ASP A 196 0.50 -4.44 -2.84
C ASP A 196 1.64 -3.44 -2.56
N LEU A 197 1.69 -2.33 -3.31
CA LEU A 197 2.65 -1.25 -3.04
C LEU A 197 2.43 -0.60 -1.66
N LEU A 198 1.18 -0.33 -1.30
CA LEU A 198 0.85 0.25 0.01
C LEU A 198 1.10 -0.72 1.17
N TYR A 199 0.90 -2.02 0.96
CA TYR A 199 1.29 -3.04 1.93
C TYR A 199 2.81 -3.05 2.15
N LYS A 200 3.58 -3.01 1.06
CA LYS A 200 5.05 -2.98 1.11
C LYS A 200 5.58 -1.72 1.79
N ALA A 201 4.91 -0.57 1.59
CA ALA A 201 5.26 0.67 2.29
C ALA A 201 5.11 0.59 3.81
N VAL A 202 4.15 -0.20 4.31
CA VAL A 202 3.94 -0.41 5.76
C VAL A 202 4.79 -1.56 6.30
N ASN A 203 4.90 -2.67 5.57
CA ASN A 203 5.44 -3.94 6.08
C ASN A 203 6.68 -4.45 5.33
N GLY A 204 7.01 -3.86 4.17
CA GLY A 204 8.08 -4.31 3.28
C GLY A 204 9.46 -3.76 3.61
N LYS A 205 10.39 -3.96 2.68
CA LYS A 205 11.78 -3.49 2.79
C LYS A 205 11.90 -1.96 2.86
N THR A 206 10.93 -1.26 2.29
CA THR A 206 10.87 0.22 2.23
C THR A 206 10.13 0.85 3.40
N LYS A 207 9.67 0.07 4.38
CA LYS A 207 8.90 0.57 5.55
C LYS A 207 9.63 1.64 6.36
N GLY A 208 10.96 1.60 6.40
CA GLY A 208 11.78 2.59 7.11
C GLY A 208 11.88 3.94 6.41
N GLU A 209 11.35 4.09 5.19
CA GLU A 209 11.37 5.32 4.41
C GLU A 209 10.15 6.24 4.66
N ASN A 210 9.27 5.86 5.59
CA ASN A 210 8.08 6.63 5.98
C ASN A 210 7.69 6.39 7.45
N LEU A 211 6.77 7.22 7.96
CA LEU A 211 6.33 7.17 9.35
C LEU A 211 5.48 5.93 9.72
N MET A 212 4.89 5.24 8.73
CA MET A 212 4.04 4.08 8.99
C MET A 212 4.84 2.86 9.46
N GLY A 213 6.07 2.70 8.98
CA GLY A 213 6.92 1.56 9.32
C GLY A 213 7.31 1.47 10.78
N SER A 214 7.27 2.59 11.52
CA SER A 214 7.61 2.67 12.95
C SER A 214 6.43 2.33 13.88
N LEU A 215 5.18 2.28 13.36
CA LEU A 215 3.99 2.08 14.19
C LEU A 215 3.88 0.67 14.78
N GLY A 216 4.43 -0.35 14.10
CA GLY A 216 4.37 -1.73 14.60
C GLY A 216 2.92 -2.21 14.75
N PHE A 217 2.16 -2.24 13.65
CA PHE A 217 0.80 -2.79 13.66
C PHE A 217 0.78 -4.24 14.14
N GLY A 218 -0.39 -4.72 14.61
CA GLY A 218 -0.60 -6.09 15.06
C GLY A 218 -0.38 -7.14 13.97
N ALA A 219 -0.70 -8.40 14.28
CA ALA A 219 -0.46 -9.55 13.38
C ALA A 219 -1.49 -9.64 12.23
N TYR A 220 -2.00 -8.52 11.74
CA TYR A 220 -2.94 -8.45 10.62
C TYR A 220 -2.37 -7.58 9.50
N PRO A 221 -2.71 -7.86 8.23
CA PRO A 221 -2.22 -7.10 7.09
C PRO A 221 -2.76 -5.66 7.09
N VAL A 222 -1.87 -4.66 7.05
CA VAL A 222 -2.21 -3.24 6.98
C VAL A 222 -1.61 -2.62 5.74
N TYR A 223 -2.39 -1.79 5.11
CA TYR A 223 -2.08 -0.98 3.95
C TYR A 223 -2.15 0.49 4.35
N GLY A 224 -1.37 1.37 3.76
CA GLY A 224 -1.46 2.75 4.23
C GLY A 224 -0.71 3.78 3.40
N LYS A 225 -1.07 5.04 3.65
CA LYS A 225 -0.44 6.22 3.07
C LYS A 225 -0.50 7.40 4.04
N THR A 226 0.60 8.13 4.14
CA THR A 226 0.71 9.42 4.81
C THR A 226 0.43 10.57 3.86
N GLY A 227 0.03 11.72 4.39
CA GLY A 227 -0.07 12.97 3.66
C GLY A 227 0.18 14.15 4.56
N THR A 228 0.76 15.19 4.00
CA THR A 228 0.97 16.49 4.66
C THR A 228 0.71 17.61 3.67
N SER A 229 0.30 18.77 4.15
CA SER A 229 0.27 20.00 3.38
C SER A 229 0.71 21.18 4.24
N ASP A 230 1.04 22.29 3.61
CA ASP A 230 1.44 23.54 4.25
C ASP A 230 0.43 24.67 4.00
N TRP A 231 0.70 25.86 4.54
CA TRP A 231 -0.11 27.04 4.32
C TRP A 231 0.23 27.78 3.04
N ALA A 232 1.30 27.40 2.35
CA ALA A 232 1.86 28.14 1.23
C ALA A 232 2.02 29.65 1.59
N ASP A 233 1.72 30.55 0.63
CA ASP A 233 1.87 31.99 0.83
C ASP A 233 0.92 32.55 1.91
N LEU A 234 -0.21 31.90 2.17
CA LEU A 234 -1.15 32.34 3.21
C LEU A 234 -0.49 32.33 4.61
N GLY A 235 0.39 31.37 4.88
CA GLY A 235 1.07 31.26 6.17
C GLY A 235 1.99 32.44 6.46
N VAL A 236 2.63 32.98 5.43
CA VAL A 236 3.59 34.08 5.56
C VAL A 236 2.93 35.32 6.18
N ALA A 237 1.68 35.61 5.84
CA ALA A 237 0.92 36.74 6.38
C ALA A 237 0.68 36.63 7.90
N TYR A 238 0.81 35.43 8.48
CA TYR A 238 0.61 35.13 9.90
C TYR A 238 1.92 34.75 10.62
N GLY A 239 3.07 35.02 10.01
CA GLY A 239 4.38 34.69 10.60
C GLY A 239 4.66 33.18 10.70
N ILE A 240 3.94 32.35 9.93
CA ILE A 240 4.19 30.91 9.86
C ILE A 240 5.40 30.67 8.96
N PRO A 241 6.39 29.85 9.38
CA PRO A 241 7.53 29.54 8.56
C PRO A 241 7.13 28.93 7.21
N VAL A 242 7.85 29.26 6.15
CA VAL A 242 7.66 28.66 4.82
C VAL A 242 7.83 27.14 4.91
N LEU A 243 6.94 26.39 4.27
CA LEU A 243 6.86 24.91 4.31
C LEU A 243 6.51 24.31 5.68
N ALA A 244 6.15 25.12 6.68
CA ALA A 244 5.61 24.59 7.94
C ALA A 244 4.26 23.92 7.69
N MET A 245 4.13 22.67 8.12
CA MET A 245 2.99 21.83 7.82
C MET A 245 1.75 22.24 8.62
N LYS A 246 0.59 22.25 7.97
CA LYS A 246 -0.72 22.56 8.60
C LYS A 246 -1.63 21.35 8.71
N ASP A 247 -1.51 20.40 7.80
CA ASP A 247 -2.30 19.17 7.74
C ASP A 247 -1.38 17.95 7.85
N GLU A 248 -1.76 17.00 8.67
CA GLU A 248 -1.15 15.69 8.77
C GLU A 248 -2.26 14.63 8.61
N TRP A 249 -2.08 13.75 7.64
CA TRP A 249 -3.00 12.67 7.30
C TRP A 249 -2.35 11.32 7.49
N MET A 250 -3.14 10.38 8.00
CA MET A 250 -2.85 8.97 7.94
C MET A 250 -4.08 8.23 7.48
N ILE A 251 -3.95 7.48 6.39
CA ILE A 251 -5.00 6.57 5.92
C ILE A 251 -4.45 5.16 5.97
N ASN A 252 -5.10 4.31 6.73
CA ASN A 252 -4.78 2.89 6.82
C ASN A 252 -6.01 2.05 6.52
N TYR A 253 -5.81 0.90 5.91
CA TYR A 253 -6.90 -0.04 5.69
C TYR A 253 -6.44 -1.50 5.83
N THR A 254 -7.40 -2.37 6.04
CA THR A 254 -7.30 -3.82 6.03
C THR A 254 -8.23 -4.37 4.96
N SER A 255 -8.46 -5.68 4.90
CA SER A 255 -9.51 -6.25 4.04
C SER A 255 -10.93 -5.83 4.45
N GLU A 256 -11.13 -5.37 5.70
CA GLU A 256 -12.45 -5.12 6.29
C GLU A 256 -12.80 -3.64 6.42
N TYR A 257 -11.86 -2.83 6.91
CA TYR A 257 -12.10 -1.44 7.29
C TYR A 257 -11.03 -0.50 6.73
N THR A 258 -11.46 0.73 6.42
CA THR A 258 -10.58 1.85 6.11
C THR A 258 -10.77 2.95 7.15
N ILE A 259 -9.66 3.46 7.67
CA ILE A 259 -9.63 4.57 8.64
C ILE A 259 -8.83 5.71 8.01
N ALA A 260 -9.44 6.89 7.95
CA ALA A 260 -8.77 8.13 7.58
C ALA A 260 -8.77 9.08 8.77
N THR A 261 -7.59 9.41 9.27
CA THR A 261 -7.41 10.37 10.35
C THR A 261 -6.67 11.58 9.85
N TRP A 262 -7.22 12.74 10.17
CA TRP A 262 -6.64 14.05 9.93
C TRP A 262 -6.36 14.75 11.25
N SER A 263 -5.19 15.36 11.34
CA SER A 263 -4.80 16.29 12.39
C SER A 263 -4.34 17.60 11.72
N GLY A 264 -4.77 18.74 12.23
CA GLY A 264 -4.41 19.98 11.57
C GLY A 264 -5.07 21.22 12.15
N PHE A 265 -4.92 22.32 11.42
CA PHE A 265 -5.41 23.63 11.81
C PHE A 265 -6.49 24.10 10.83
N ASP A 266 -7.63 24.56 11.35
CA ASP A 266 -8.76 25.01 10.54
C ASP A 266 -8.52 26.38 9.87
N ALA A 267 -7.68 27.23 10.48
CA ALA A 267 -7.41 28.57 9.98
C ALA A 267 -5.95 28.97 10.24
N ALA A 268 -5.39 29.79 9.34
CA ALA A 268 -4.07 30.38 9.51
C ALA A 268 -4.12 31.42 10.64
N LYS A 269 -3.23 31.29 11.59
CA LYS A 269 -2.96 32.23 12.67
C LYS A 269 -1.54 31.96 13.19
N GLU A 270 -0.99 32.89 13.95
CA GLU A 270 0.31 32.70 14.60
C GLU A 270 0.34 31.36 15.37
N GLY A 271 1.39 30.57 15.15
CA GLY A 271 1.57 29.25 15.78
C GLY A 271 0.71 28.12 15.21
N ALA A 272 -0.12 28.36 14.19
CA ALA A 272 -0.98 27.31 13.58
C ALA A 272 -0.21 26.46 12.56
N TYR A 273 0.81 25.73 13.02
CA TYR A 273 1.60 24.80 12.20
C TYR A 273 2.22 23.69 13.06
N PHE A 274 2.56 22.59 12.43
CA PHE A 274 3.28 21.49 13.07
C PHE A 274 4.79 21.71 12.96
N THR A 275 5.49 21.47 14.08
CA THR A 275 6.95 21.26 14.06
C THR A 275 7.26 19.85 13.57
N MET A 276 8.52 19.62 13.18
CA MET A 276 8.96 18.28 12.79
C MET A 276 8.80 17.24 13.91
N ASP A 277 8.99 17.64 15.18
CA ASP A 277 8.76 16.75 16.32
C ASP A 277 7.30 16.33 16.45
N MET A 278 6.37 17.26 16.19
CA MET A 278 4.94 16.97 16.18
C MET A 278 4.55 16.00 15.04
N ILE A 279 5.09 16.22 13.84
CA ILE A 279 4.90 15.31 12.71
C ILE A 279 5.49 13.92 13.01
N ASN A 280 6.71 13.87 13.56
CA ASN A 280 7.36 12.62 13.92
C ASN A 280 6.65 11.88 15.07
N ALA A 281 5.90 12.58 15.91
CA ALA A 281 5.03 11.96 16.92
C ALA A 281 3.90 11.14 16.29
N ASN A 282 3.56 11.42 15.02
CA ASN A 282 2.65 10.61 14.19
C ASN A 282 1.32 10.30 14.89
N ILE A 283 0.67 11.33 15.42
CA ILE A 283 -0.58 11.18 16.17
C ILE A 283 -1.69 10.50 15.35
N PRO A 284 -1.94 10.88 14.09
CA PRO A 284 -2.94 10.19 13.27
C PRO A 284 -2.64 8.69 13.08
N GLY A 285 -1.36 8.34 12.96
CA GLY A 285 -0.93 6.96 12.83
C GLY A 285 -1.21 6.13 14.09
N TRP A 286 -0.93 6.67 15.27
CA TRP A 286 -1.24 6.00 16.53
C TRP A 286 -2.73 5.83 16.79
N ILE A 287 -3.56 6.81 16.37
CA ILE A 287 -5.02 6.70 16.42
C ILE A 287 -5.47 5.54 15.53
N ASN A 288 -5.03 5.51 14.27
CA ASN A 288 -5.39 4.44 13.33
C ASN A 288 -4.94 3.08 13.84
N LYS A 289 -3.71 2.98 14.37
CA LYS A 289 -3.19 1.74 14.95
C LYS A 289 -4.07 1.25 16.09
N SER A 290 -4.39 2.12 17.05
CA SER A 290 -5.21 1.76 18.22
C SER A 290 -6.58 1.23 17.82
N MET A 291 -7.19 1.85 16.82
CA MET A 291 -8.48 1.40 16.28
C MET A 291 -8.35 0.07 15.56
N LEU A 292 -7.39 -0.06 14.62
CA LEU A 292 -7.20 -1.29 13.83
C LEU A 292 -6.80 -2.47 14.71
N ASP A 293 -5.94 -2.28 15.70
CA ASP A 293 -5.58 -3.34 16.66
C ASP A 293 -6.82 -3.90 17.40
N THR A 294 -7.87 -3.07 17.54
CA THR A 294 -9.12 -3.47 18.22
C THR A 294 -10.10 -4.19 17.27
N ILE A 295 -10.20 -3.73 16.00
CA ILE A 295 -11.28 -4.16 15.09
C ILE A 295 -10.83 -5.10 13.97
N SER A 296 -9.53 -5.32 13.78
CA SER A 296 -9.01 -6.02 12.59
C SER A 296 -8.40 -7.40 12.88
N SER A 297 -8.79 -8.03 13.99
CA SER A 297 -8.27 -9.36 14.38
C SER A 297 -8.51 -10.45 13.33
N ASN A 298 -9.55 -10.32 12.50
CA ASN A 298 -9.91 -11.26 11.45
C ASN A 298 -9.47 -10.82 10.04
N ALA A 299 -8.80 -9.67 9.93
CA ALA A 299 -8.37 -9.17 8.64
C ALA A 299 -7.33 -10.09 8.00
N VAL A 300 -7.54 -10.38 6.72
CA VAL A 300 -6.66 -11.23 5.91
C VAL A 300 -5.96 -10.39 4.84
N ARG A 301 -4.90 -10.92 4.24
CA ARG A 301 -4.29 -10.30 3.09
C ARG A 301 -5.28 -10.23 1.94
N ILE A 302 -5.39 -9.05 1.30
CA ILE A 302 -6.18 -8.91 0.06
C ILE A 302 -5.61 -9.90 -0.95
N GLN A 303 -6.48 -10.72 -1.51
CA GLN A 303 -6.08 -11.79 -2.42
C GLN A 303 -5.79 -11.21 -3.81
N GLN A 304 -4.75 -11.77 -4.45
CA GLN A 304 -4.43 -11.42 -5.82
C GLN A 304 -5.52 -11.95 -6.75
N PRO A 305 -6.17 -11.08 -7.54
CA PRO A 305 -7.15 -11.52 -8.53
C PRO A 305 -6.45 -12.15 -9.74
N ASP A 306 -7.23 -12.86 -10.55
CA ASP A 306 -6.78 -13.32 -11.85
C ASP A 306 -6.37 -12.14 -12.75
N GLY A 307 -5.55 -12.42 -13.76
CA GLY A 307 -5.13 -11.38 -14.72
C GLY A 307 -3.98 -10.51 -14.24
N ILE A 308 -3.19 -10.96 -13.25
CA ILE A 308 -1.94 -10.35 -12.83
C ILE A 308 -0.78 -11.32 -13.07
N SER A 309 0.28 -10.81 -13.68
CA SER A 309 1.54 -11.51 -13.93
C SER A 309 2.70 -10.83 -13.21
N SER A 310 3.78 -11.58 -12.97
CA SER A 310 5.05 -11.02 -12.51
C SER A 310 5.81 -10.36 -13.66
N TYR A 311 6.39 -9.19 -13.41
CA TYR A 311 7.27 -8.51 -14.37
C TYR A 311 8.32 -7.66 -13.64
N GLY A 312 9.60 -7.89 -13.95
CA GLY A 312 10.71 -7.09 -13.41
C GLY A 312 10.80 -7.06 -11.88
N GLY A 313 10.40 -8.13 -11.22
CA GLY A 313 10.35 -8.22 -9.76
C GLY A 313 9.15 -7.53 -9.12
N GLY A 314 8.20 -7.08 -9.92
CA GLY A 314 6.91 -6.52 -9.50
C GLY A 314 5.74 -7.20 -10.19
N LEU A 315 4.62 -6.51 -10.24
CA LEU A 315 3.34 -6.98 -10.80
C LEU A 315 2.96 -6.14 -12.02
N ILE A 316 2.31 -6.78 -12.99
CA ILE A 316 1.72 -6.15 -14.17
C ILE A 316 0.38 -6.83 -14.48
N LYS A 317 -0.59 -6.12 -15.06
CA LYS A 317 -1.79 -6.76 -15.61
C LYS A 317 -1.39 -7.66 -16.78
N THR A 318 -1.86 -8.90 -16.79
CA THR A 318 -1.49 -9.92 -17.79
C THR A 318 -1.75 -9.45 -19.23
N GLU A 319 -2.81 -8.68 -19.44
CA GLU A 319 -3.15 -8.11 -20.77
C GLU A 319 -2.06 -7.20 -21.34
N TRP A 320 -1.24 -6.59 -20.48
CA TRP A 320 -0.14 -5.71 -20.89
C TRP A 320 1.21 -6.42 -21.02
N LEU A 321 1.28 -7.72 -20.73
CA LEU A 321 2.56 -8.45 -20.68
C LEU A 321 3.31 -8.41 -22.01
N SER A 322 2.60 -8.52 -23.14
CA SER A 322 3.19 -8.46 -24.49
C SER A 322 3.83 -7.09 -24.82
N SER A 323 3.36 -6.02 -24.21
CA SER A 323 3.90 -4.66 -24.39
C SER A 323 4.73 -4.19 -23.19
N ALA A 324 4.96 -5.06 -22.21
CA ALA A 324 5.57 -4.71 -20.93
C ALA A 324 6.94 -4.02 -21.09
N ALA A 325 7.81 -4.52 -21.95
CA ALA A 325 9.15 -3.96 -22.18
C ALA A 325 9.09 -2.54 -22.74
N LYS A 326 8.11 -2.22 -23.58
CA LYS A 326 7.89 -0.86 -24.12
C LYS A 326 7.37 0.08 -23.03
N ASN A 327 6.40 -0.37 -22.25
CA ASN A 327 5.73 0.46 -21.25
C ASN A 327 6.55 0.59 -19.95
N ASN A 328 7.45 -0.35 -19.69
CA ASN A 328 8.25 -0.42 -18.48
C ASN A 328 9.72 -0.66 -18.83
N PRO A 329 10.44 0.36 -19.33
CA PRO A 329 11.85 0.20 -19.66
C PRO A 329 12.63 -0.26 -18.43
N MET A 330 13.25 -1.43 -18.56
CA MET A 330 14.08 -2.01 -17.50
C MET A 330 15.45 -1.33 -17.53
N THR A 331 15.99 -1.04 -16.35
CA THR A 331 17.37 -0.59 -16.23
C THR A 331 18.25 -1.78 -15.83
N GLU A 332 19.56 -1.67 -16.05
CA GLU A 332 20.53 -2.68 -15.57
C GLU A 332 20.37 -2.96 -14.07
N GLN A 333 19.91 -1.98 -13.27
CA GLN A 333 19.62 -2.13 -11.85
C GLN A 333 18.45 -3.08 -11.58
N ASN A 334 17.43 -3.11 -12.43
CA ASN A 334 16.29 -4.03 -12.29
C ASN A 334 16.67 -5.45 -12.66
N ALA A 335 17.50 -5.63 -13.68
CA ALA A 335 18.08 -6.93 -14.01
C ALA A 335 18.92 -7.47 -12.82
N ASN A 336 19.74 -6.62 -12.21
CA ASN A 336 20.52 -6.98 -11.02
C ASN A 336 19.65 -7.31 -9.80
N VAL A 337 18.54 -6.59 -9.58
CA VAL A 337 17.60 -6.89 -8.46
C VAL A 337 16.90 -8.24 -8.67
N THR A 338 16.59 -8.58 -9.91
CA THR A 338 15.93 -9.86 -10.21
C THR A 338 16.92 -11.02 -10.10
N ASN A 339 18.14 -10.84 -10.57
CA ASN A 339 19.23 -11.80 -10.36
C ASN A 339 19.50 -12.00 -8.87
N SER A 340 19.51 -10.96 -8.06
CA SER A 340 19.72 -11.06 -6.61
C SER A 340 18.60 -11.83 -5.88
N LYS A 341 17.37 -11.77 -6.37
CA LYS A 341 16.25 -12.56 -5.80
C LYS A 341 16.37 -14.05 -6.14
N LEU A 342 16.74 -14.37 -7.38
CA LEU A 342 17.03 -15.75 -7.75
C LEU A 342 18.25 -16.28 -6.98
N GLU A 343 19.30 -15.48 -6.82
CA GLU A 343 20.48 -15.82 -6.04
C GLU A 343 20.15 -16.08 -4.55
N ALA A 344 19.29 -15.24 -3.96
CA ALA A 344 18.80 -15.43 -2.60
C ALA A 344 17.98 -16.71 -2.46
N ALA A 345 17.13 -17.05 -3.43
CA ALA A 345 16.36 -18.28 -3.44
C ALA A 345 17.30 -19.52 -3.58
N ILE A 346 18.29 -19.44 -4.47
CA ILE A 346 19.34 -20.47 -4.64
C ILE A 346 20.11 -20.69 -3.32
N SER A 347 20.50 -19.60 -2.65
CA SER A 347 21.23 -19.68 -1.38
C SER A 347 20.39 -20.31 -0.27
N SER A 348 19.10 -19.94 -0.19
CA SER A 348 18.16 -20.51 0.77
C SER A 348 17.92 -22.00 0.53
N ALA A 349 17.73 -22.41 -0.71
CA ALA A 349 17.54 -23.81 -1.10
C ALA A 349 18.80 -24.66 -0.86
N ALA A 350 19.98 -24.09 -1.14
CA ALA A 350 21.27 -24.78 -0.91
C ALA A 350 21.58 -24.98 0.56
N GLY A 351 21.03 -24.20 1.47
CA GLY A 351 21.17 -24.36 2.92
C GLY A 351 20.25 -25.42 3.54
N MET A 352 19.36 -26.04 2.77
CA MET A 352 18.45 -27.06 3.27
C MET A 352 19.14 -28.43 3.34
N ASN A 353 19.02 -29.10 4.50
CA ASN A 353 19.70 -30.38 4.70
C ASN A 353 18.81 -31.55 4.22
N ALA A 354 19.38 -32.43 3.36
CA ALA A 354 18.69 -33.62 2.84
C ALA A 354 18.21 -34.59 3.94
N ASP A 355 18.88 -34.59 5.08
CA ASP A 355 18.57 -35.51 6.18
C ASP A 355 17.27 -35.16 6.90
N ASP A 356 16.79 -33.91 6.76
CA ASP A 356 15.57 -33.39 7.41
C ASP A 356 14.30 -33.73 6.63
N TYR A 357 14.41 -34.12 5.35
CA TYR A 357 13.27 -34.24 4.44
C TYR A 357 13.19 -35.63 3.78
N THR A 358 12.01 -35.97 3.26
CA THR A 358 11.82 -37.20 2.50
C THR A 358 12.64 -37.16 1.21
N ALA A 359 13.18 -38.31 0.81
CA ALA A 359 14.02 -38.41 -0.39
C ALA A 359 13.33 -37.90 -1.65
N GLU A 360 12.01 -38.14 -1.79
CA GLU A 360 11.21 -37.67 -2.94
C GLU A 360 11.08 -36.16 -2.99
N SER A 361 10.72 -35.52 -1.86
CA SER A 361 10.53 -34.06 -1.83
C SER A 361 11.88 -33.34 -1.99
N TYR A 362 12.95 -33.87 -1.42
CA TYR A 362 14.30 -33.30 -1.56
C TYR A 362 14.87 -33.47 -2.97
N ALA A 363 14.54 -34.56 -3.68
CA ALA A 363 14.97 -34.76 -5.07
C ALA A 363 14.33 -33.68 -5.99
N LYS A 364 13.06 -33.33 -5.79
CA LYS A 364 12.37 -32.25 -6.51
C LYS A 364 13.02 -30.87 -6.24
N LEU A 365 13.40 -30.62 -4.98
CA LEU A 365 14.14 -29.40 -4.64
C LEU A 365 15.50 -29.35 -5.35
N LYS A 366 16.24 -30.46 -5.35
CA LYS A 366 17.54 -30.51 -6.01
C LYS A 366 17.45 -30.27 -7.50
N GLU A 367 16.45 -30.82 -8.19
CA GLU A 367 16.20 -30.60 -9.62
C GLU A 367 15.90 -29.13 -9.90
N ALA A 368 15.01 -28.51 -9.13
CA ALA A 368 14.68 -27.08 -9.25
C ALA A 368 15.90 -26.18 -8.94
N LEU A 369 16.72 -26.53 -7.96
CA LEU A 369 17.94 -25.81 -7.62
C LEU A 369 18.99 -25.89 -8.75
N ASP A 370 19.18 -27.05 -9.36
CA ASP A 370 20.11 -27.21 -10.46
C ASP A 370 19.63 -26.48 -11.72
N ALA A 371 18.30 -26.46 -11.98
CA ALA A 371 17.71 -25.65 -13.05
C ALA A 371 17.90 -24.15 -12.80
N ALA A 372 17.66 -23.68 -11.59
CA ALA A 372 17.84 -22.28 -11.19
C ALA A 372 19.31 -21.82 -11.34
N ARG A 373 20.26 -22.66 -10.97
CA ARG A 373 21.70 -22.38 -11.17
C ARG A 373 22.11 -22.29 -12.64
N LYS A 374 21.52 -23.12 -13.52
CA LYS A 374 21.75 -23.04 -14.96
C LYS A 374 21.23 -21.73 -15.55
N VAL A 375 20.04 -21.30 -15.16
CA VAL A 375 19.47 -20.01 -15.59
C VAL A 375 20.35 -18.86 -15.09
N MET A 376 20.79 -18.89 -13.82
CA MET A 376 21.65 -17.87 -13.25
C MET A 376 23.03 -17.79 -13.95
N ALA A 377 23.57 -18.90 -14.42
CA ALA A 377 24.84 -18.93 -15.15
C ALA A 377 24.73 -18.52 -16.63
N ASN A 378 23.51 -18.42 -17.15
CA ASN A 378 23.25 -18.00 -18.53
C ASN A 378 23.17 -16.47 -18.64
N SER A 379 24.22 -15.83 -19.12
CA SER A 379 24.24 -14.36 -19.33
C SER A 379 23.21 -13.84 -20.35
N ALA A 380 22.61 -14.75 -21.14
CA ALA A 380 21.56 -14.44 -22.12
C ALA A 380 20.16 -14.82 -21.63
N ALA A 381 20.04 -15.23 -20.35
CA ALA A 381 18.73 -15.58 -19.78
C ALA A 381 17.79 -14.38 -19.80
N THR A 382 16.57 -14.63 -20.27
CA THR A 382 15.51 -13.64 -20.26
C THR A 382 14.95 -13.47 -18.83
N GLN A 383 14.30 -12.34 -18.57
CA GLN A 383 13.63 -12.10 -17.30
C GLN A 383 12.58 -13.16 -16.99
N GLU A 384 11.85 -13.62 -18.00
CA GLU A 384 10.84 -14.67 -17.88
C GLU A 384 11.46 -15.99 -17.41
N GLU A 385 12.61 -16.38 -17.96
CA GLU A 385 13.34 -17.56 -17.54
C GLU A 385 13.85 -17.44 -16.09
N ILE A 386 14.32 -16.26 -15.69
CA ILE A 386 14.78 -15.98 -14.31
C ILE A 386 13.63 -16.05 -13.32
N ASP A 387 12.47 -15.44 -13.62
CA ASP A 387 11.30 -15.45 -12.75
C ASP A 387 10.65 -16.83 -12.69
N ALA A 388 10.61 -17.57 -13.80
CA ALA A 388 10.14 -18.96 -13.83
C ALA A 388 11.03 -19.88 -12.98
N ALA A 389 12.34 -19.76 -13.11
CA ALA A 389 13.29 -20.54 -12.35
C ALA A 389 13.19 -20.25 -10.83
N ARG A 390 13.02 -18.98 -10.46
CA ARG A 390 12.79 -18.57 -9.08
C ARG A 390 11.49 -19.16 -8.53
N SER A 391 10.39 -19.03 -9.27
CA SER A 391 9.06 -19.50 -8.85
C SER A 391 9.05 -21.04 -8.69
N ALA A 392 9.70 -21.77 -9.60
CA ALA A 392 9.82 -23.21 -9.53
C ALA A 392 10.65 -23.64 -8.28
N LEU A 393 11.73 -22.92 -7.98
CA LEU A 393 12.57 -23.22 -6.83
C LEU A 393 11.82 -22.91 -5.52
N GLU A 394 11.13 -21.78 -5.42
CA GLU A 394 10.30 -21.42 -4.27
C GLU A 394 9.16 -22.45 -4.04
N ALA A 395 8.51 -22.92 -5.11
CA ALA A 395 7.49 -23.97 -5.03
C ALA A 395 8.07 -25.31 -4.55
N ALA A 396 9.27 -25.67 -5.01
CA ALA A 396 9.94 -26.88 -4.56
C ALA A 396 10.35 -26.80 -3.07
N MET A 397 10.76 -25.62 -2.60
CA MET A 397 11.06 -25.38 -1.17
C MET A 397 9.79 -25.49 -0.31
N GLN A 398 8.67 -24.97 -0.77
CA GLN A 398 7.37 -25.07 -0.08
C GLN A 398 6.83 -26.51 -0.10
N GLY A 399 7.16 -27.30 -1.11
CA GLY A 399 6.76 -28.69 -1.27
C GLY A 399 7.62 -29.70 -0.46
N LEU A 400 8.56 -29.23 0.35
CA LEU A 400 9.38 -30.11 1.18
C LEU A 400 8.56 -30.76 2.30
N VAL A 401 8.68 -32.08 2.40
CA VAL A 401 8.04 -32.91 3.44
C VAL A 401 9.12 -33.39 4.43
N LYS A 402 8.98 -32.97 5.69
CA LYS A 402 9.90 -33.43 6.74
C LYS A 402 9.80 -34.94 6.94
N LYS A 403 10.95 -35.60 7.22
CA LYS A 403 10.95 -36.98 7.70
C LYS A 403 10.22 -37.04 9.03
N GLU A 404 9.40 -38.07 9.22
CA GLU A 404 8.86 -38.34 10.54
C GLU A 404 10.01 -38.69 11.48
N GLU A 405 10.10 -37.96 12.59
CA GLU A 405 11.02 -38.36 13.66
C GLU A 405 10.55 -39.71 14.19
N THR A 406 11.36 -40.76 13.97
CA THR A 406 11.15 -42.03 14.70
C THR A 406 11.23 -41.70 16.19
N PRO A 407 10.20 -41.98 16.99
CA PRO A 407 10.28 -41.74 18.42
C PRO A 407 11.54 -42.47 18.96
N LYS A 408 12.45 -41.70 19.56
CA LYS A 408 13.53 -42.33 20.32
C LYS A 408 12.89 -43.18 21.40
N THR A 409 12.95 -44.49 21.24
CA THR A 409 12.50 -45.42 22.27
C THR A 409 13.25 -45.07 23.54
N ASP A 410 12.57 -44.56 24.54
CA ASP A 410 13.16 -44.28 25.83
C ASP A 410 13.54 -45.63 26.49
N THR A 411 14.79 -45.98 26.36
CA THR A 411 15.34 -47.19 26.97
C THR A 411 15.80 -46.97 28.40
N SER A 412 15.58 -45.80 28.98
CA SER A 412 16.02 -45.45 30.33
C SER A 412 15.37 -46.36 31.40
N ALA A 413 14.08 -46.67 31.24
CA ALA A 413 13.35 -47.62 32.10
C ALA A 413 13.93 -49.06 31.98
N LEU A 414 14.28 -49.48 30.76
CA LEU A 414 14.89 -50.81 30.52
C LEU A 414 16.29 -50.88 31.11
N SER A 415 17.09 -49.84 30.94
CA SER A 415 18.44 -49.75 31.54
C SER A 415 18.38 -49.72 33.07
N SER A 416 17.42 -49.04 33.66
CA SER A 416 17.21 -49.02 35.12
C SER A 416 16.75 -50.37 35.66
N ALA A 417 15.85 -51.06 34.93
CA ALA A 417 15.43 -52.44 35.29
C ALA A 417 16.57 -53.45 35.16
N LEU A 418 17.43 -53.34 34.15
CA LEU A 418 18.58 -54.20 33.95
C LEU A 418 19.64 -54.04 35.07
N ASN A 419 19.92 -52.79 35.46
CA ASN A 419 20.80 -52.47 36.57
C ASN A 419 20.29 -52.97 37.92
N SER A 420 18.92 -52.84 38.12
CA SER A 420 18.31 -53.43 39.33
C SER A 420 18.34 -54.95 39.36
N ALA A 421 18.20 -55.61 38.21
CA ALA A 421 18.27 -57.05 38.12
C ALA A 421 19.72 -57.58 38.35
N GLN A 422 20.71 -56.82 37.89
CA GLN A 422 22.15 -57.17 38.14
C GLN A 422 22.54 -57.10 39.63
N GLY A 423 21.91 -56.19 40.39
CA GLY A 423 22.12 -56.10 41.84
C GLY A 423 21.52 -57.25 42.69
N TYR A 424 20.78 -58.19 42.06
CA TYR A 424 20.22 -59.37 42.71
C TYR A 424 21.02 -60.66 42.41
N VAL A 425 22.11 -60.57 41.65
CA VAL A 425 22.92 -61.73 41.21
C VAL A 425 24.28 -61.75 41.92
N ASP A 426 24.64 -60.74 42.69
CA ASP A 426 25.76 -60.70 43.64
C ASP A 426 25.17 -60.83 45.07
#